data_542ab02441ff9d44d7c541487f5b490a
#
_entry.id   542ab02441ff9d44d7c541487f5b490a
#
_cell.length_a   1.000
_cell.length_b   1.000
_cell.length_c   1.000
_cell.angle_alpha   90.00
_cell.angle_beta   90.00
_cell.angle_gamma   90.00
#
_symmetry.space_group_name_H-M   'P 1'
#
loop_
_entity.id
_entity.type
_entity.pdbx_description
1 polymer ?
#
loop_
_entity_poly.entity_id
_entity_poly.type
_entity_poly.pdbx_seq_one_letter_code
_entity_poly.pdbx_strand_id
1 'polypeptide(L)'
;MSTMRAAILETTGLDFSVQELQLPEPRAGEVRIRVAACGVCHTDLHVMKGEVVFPQPGVLGHEVSGIVDAIGPGVTNVAVGDRVVSAFIMPCGKCRHCVRGLEDICEQFFAFNRLKGQLYDGDTRLFRPDGTPVAMYSMAGMAEYSVVPDTDVFVVPDGLPLEDAAILGCSVFTAIGAVRNVAEIRTGDTVAVVAVGGVGLNLVQVARAFGAEKVIAIDVAPDKLELARQLGATHVVNSRETDPVAAVREITDGRGVDVAFEALGAAQTVENAIAMVDDGGAVVLVGIAPAGVTAGLNIAHVVRRKIRILGSYGARARTDMPLVLQLAAEGKIKIGDLISERYGLDDADTAFQRLARGEVLGRAVVEPGR
;
A
#
# COMPACT_ATOMS: atom_id res chain seq x y z
N MET A 1 6.82 14.63 31.22
CA MET A 1 6.80 13.49 30.27
C MET A 1 7.36 13.98 28.95
N SER A 2 8.14 13.19 28.26
CA SER A 2 8.60 13.56 26.91
C SER A 2 7.42 13.57 25.95
N THR A 3 7.44 14.49 24.97
CA THR A 3 6.38 14.65 23.96
C THR A 3 6.94 14.38 22.57
N MET A 4 6.04 14.14 21.62
CA MET A 4 6.29 14.06 20.17
C MET A 4 5.23 14.87 19.43
N ARG A 5 5.53 15.30 18.21
CA ARG A 5 4.56 15.95 17.31
C ARG A 5 3.84 14.91 16.45
N ALA A 6 2.56 15.12 16.22
CA ALA A 6 1.74 14.28 15.36
C ALA A 6 0.69 15.11 14.60
N ALA A 7 0.42 14.75 13.36
CA ALA A 7 -0.65 15.30 12.55
C ALA A 7 -1.95 14.53 12.86
N ILE A 8 -2.86 15.16 13.59
CA ILE A 8 -4.11 14.56 14.08
C ILE A 8 -5.27 14.95 13.19
N LEU A 9 -6.00 13.96 12.71
CA LEU A 9 -7.31 14.13 12.11
C LEU A 9 -8.34 14.24 13.23
N GLU A 10 -8.78 15.45 13.53
CA GLU A 10 -9.76 15.70 14.61
C GLU A 10 -11.17 15.24 14.24
N THR A 11 -11.56 15.52 12.99
CA THR A 11 -12.85 15.15 12.41
C THR A 11 -12.65 14.84 10.92
N THR A 12 -13.63 14.19 10.31
CA THR A 12 -13.64 14.00 8.85
C THR A 12 -13.42 15.32 8.12
N GLY A 13 -12.46 15.35 7.19
CA GLY A 13 -12.02 16.51 6.43
C GLY A 13 -10.63 16.29 5.84
N LEU A 14 -10.09 17.27 5.12
CA LEU A 14 -8.76 17.18 4.48
C LEU A 14 -7.67 17.92 5.26
N ASP A 15 -7.95 18.32 6.48
CA ASP A 15 -7.05 19.13 7.31
C ASP A 15 -6.59 18.34 8.54
N PHE A 16 -5.30 18.39 8.80
CA PHE A 16 -4.69 17.88 10.03
C PHE A 16 -4.42 19.03 11.01
N SER A 17 -4.42 18.71 12.29
CA SER A 17 -3.92 19.57 13.33
C SER A 17 -2.64 18.99 13.91
N VAL A 18 -1.49 19.64 13.69
CA VAL A 18 -0.22 19.19 14.28
C VAL A 18 -0.18 19.59 15.75
N GLN A 19 -0.10 18.59 16.64
CA GLN A 19 -0.15 18.77 18.09
C GLN A 19 0.89 17.91 18.78
N GLU A 20 1.13 18.22 20.06
CA GLU A 20 1.95 17.38 20.93
C GLU A 20 1.13 16.22 21.51
N LEU A 21 1.70 15.02 21.43
CA LEU A 21 1.26 13.82 22.14
C LEU A 21 2.33 13.37 23.12
N GLN A 22 1.96 12.57 24.10
CA GLN A 22 2.93 11.88 24.95
C GLN A 22 3.81 10.97 24.09
N LEU A 23 5.13 10.95 24.32
CA LEU A 23 6.02 10.00 23.65
C LEU A 23 5.63 8.57 24.08
N PRO A 24 5.19 7.71 23.16
CA PRO A 24 4.68 6.40 23.53
C PRO A 24 5.81 5.44 23.96
N GLU A 25 5.57 4.67 25.01
CA GLU A 25 6.49 3.60 25.44
C GLU A 25 6.05 2.25 24.84
N PRO A 26 6.95 1.49 24.19
CA PRO A 26 6.62 0.20 23.62
C PRO A 26 6.38 -0.84 24.72
N ARG A 27 5.27 -1.58 24.60
CA ARG A 27 4.95 -2.70 25.51
C ARG A 27 5.65 -3.99 25.04
N ALA A 28 5.41 -5.10 25.74
CA ALA A 28 5.99 -6.39 25.38
C ALA A 28 5.65 -6.79 23.93
N GLY A 29 6.69 -7.12 23.14
CA GLY A 29 6.56 -7.46 21.73
C GLY A 29 6.31 -6.26 20.79
N GLU A 30 6.59 -5.04 21.25
CA GLU A 30 6.43 -3.82 20.48
C GLU A 30 7.75 -3.08 20.25
N VAL A 31 7.81 -2.34 19.18
CA VAL A 31 8.97 -1.52 18.77
C VAL A 31 8.52 -0.09 18.55
N ARG A 32 9.21 0.87 19.16
CA ARG A 32 9.07 2.28 18.84
C ARG A 32 10.03 2.65 17.74
N ILE A 33 9.52 3.25 16.68
CA ILE A 33 10.26 3.69 15.51
C ILE A 33 10.25 5.22 15.50
N ARG A 34 11.42 5.86 15.44
CA ARG A 34 11.54 7.27 15.07
C ARG A 34 11.36 7.36 13.57
N VAL A 35 10.25 7.95 13.15
CA VAL A 35 9.82 7.99 11.76
C VAL A 35 10.75 8.86 10.92
N ALA A 36 11.34 8.28 9.89
CA ALA A 36 12.10 9.02 8.87
C ALA A 36 11.15 9.53 7.77
N ALA A 37 10.25 8.66 7.31
CA ALA A 37 9.23 9.04 6.35
C ALA A 37 7.96 8.21 6.53
N CYS A 38 6.82 8.81 6.16
CA CYS A 38 5.53 8.16 6.01
C CYS A 38 4.96 8.44 4.62
N GLY A 39 4.57 7.39 3.88
CA GLY A 39 3.96 7.54 2.57
C GLY A 39 2.55 8.14 2.64
N VAL A 40 2.19 8.89 1.61
CA VAL A 40 0.86 9.50 1.43
C VAL A 40 0.02 8.62 0.50
N CYS A 41 -1.06 8.05 1.02
CA CYS A 41 -1.84 7.02 0.34
C CYS A 41 -3.33 7.37 0.23
N HIS A 42 -3.98 6.90 -0.84
CA HIS A 42 -5.44 7.02 -1.01
C HIS A 42 -6.23 6.32 0.09
N THR A 43 -5.66 5.29 0.73
CA THR A 43 -6.29 4.60 1.85
C THR A 43 -6.51 5.54 3.05
N ASP A 44 -5.53 6.39 3.38
CA ASP A 44 -5.70 7.43 4.41
C ASP A 44 -6.71 8.50 3.94
N LEU A 45 -6.64 8.88 2.65
CA LEU A 45 -7.57 9.85 2.06
C LEU A 45 -9.03 9.37 2.14
N HIS A 46 -9.30 8.07 1.99
CA HIS A 46 -10.63 7.50 2.18
C HIS A 46 -11.12 7.65 3.63
N VAL A 47 -10.23 7.52 4.62
CA VAL A 47 -10.54 7.80 6.03
C VAL A 47 -10.84 9.29 6.23
N MET A 48 -10.00 10.16 5.69
CA MET A 48 -10.18 11.63 5.78
C MET A 48 -11.51 12.08 5.19
N LYS A 49 -11.94 11.49 4.07
CA LYS A 49 -13.24 11.77 3.43
C LYS A 49 -14.43 11.10 4.11
N GLY A 50 -14.22 10.24 5.10
CA GLY A 50 -15.29 9.49 5.77
C GLY A 50 -15.86 8.33 4.93
N GLU A 51 -15.19 7.96 3.83
CA GLU A 51 -15.55 6.80 3.00
C GLU A 51 -15.20 5.48 3.71
N VAL A 52 -14.23 5.53 4.60
CA VAL A 52 -13.87 4.46 5.54
C VAL A 52 -14.10 4.98 6.96
N VAL A 53 -15.01 4.33 7.69
CA VAL A 53 -15.29 4.70 9.08
C VAL A 53 -14.12 4.32 9.98
N PHE A 54 -13.60 5.31 10.71
CA PHE A 54 -12.50 5.15 11.65
C PHE A 54 -12.70 6.06 12.86
N PRO A 55 -12.31 5.65 14.09
CA PRO A 55 -12.42 6.47 15.29
C PRO A 55 -11.61 7.76 15.18
N GLN A 56 -12.18 8.86 15.65
CA GLN A 56 -11.57 10.20 15.69
C GLN A 56 -11.68 10.77 17.13
N PRO A 57 -10.68 11.54 17.58
CA PRO A 57 -9.47 11.94 16.85
C PRO A 57 -8.53 10.77 16.58
N GLY A 58 -7.79 10.83 15.46
CA GLY A 58 -6.87 9.77 15.06
C GLY A 58 -5.63 10.28 14.33
N VAL A 59 -4.51 9.58 14.46
CA VAL A 59 -3.30 9.76 13.64
C VAL A 59 -3.32 8.72 12.53
N LEU A 60 -3.19 9.18 11.28
CA LEU A 60 -3.14 8.34 10.09
C LEU A 60 -1.69 8.00 9.71
N GLY A 61 -1.54 7.31 8.58
CA GLY A 61 -0.25 6.94 8.01
C GLY A 61 0.10 5.48 8.26
N HIS A 62 0.21 4.73 7.18
CA HIS A 62 0.41 3.28 7.20
C HIS A 62 1.59 2.80 6.32
N GLU A 63 2.49 3.72 5.94
CA GLU A 63 3.69 3.46 5.15
C GLU A 63 4.90 4.06 5.87
N VAL A 64 5.45 3.35 6.84
CA VAL A 64 6.47 3.89 7.75
C VAL A 64 7.84 3.26 7.48
N SER A 65 8.83 4.13 7.35
CA SER A 65 10.24 3.77 7.53
C SER A 65 10.88 4.65 8.60
N GLY A 66 11.90 4.15 9.28
CA GLY A 66 12.54 4.91 10.34
C GLY A 66 13.68 4.16 11.00
N ILE A 67 14.04 4.62 12.19
CA ILE A 67 15.09 4.03 13.02
C ILE A 67 14.44 3.52 14.30
N VAL A 68 14.77 2.31 14.70
CA VAL A 68 14.36 1.75 15.99
C VAL A 68 14.89 2.63 17.11
N ASP A 69 13.99 3.25 17.88
CA ASP A 69 14.32 4.16 18.98
C ASP A 69 14.25 3.45 20.33
N ALA A 70 13.27 2.56 20.52
CA ALA A 70 13.13 1.74 21.72
C ALA A 70 12.48 0.39 21.36
N ILE A 71 12.75 -0.63 22.17
CA ILE A 71 12.16 -1.97 22.05
C ILE A 71 11.51 -2.38 23.38
N GLY A 72 10.34 -2.98 23.28
CA GLY A 72 9.64 -3.56 24.43
C GLY A 72 10.21 -4.92 24.84
N PRO A 73 9.83 -5.42 26.03
CA PRO A 73 10.27 -6.74 26.49
C PRO A 73 9.90 -7.86 25.49
N GLY A 74 10.85 -8.79 25.27
CA GLY A 74 10.65 -9.95 24.39
C GLY A 74 10.95 -9.72 22.90
N VAL A 75 11.21 -8.51 22.46
CA VAL A 75 11.66 -8.21 21.09
C VAL A 75 13.09 -8.72 20.90
N THR A 76 13.34 -9.51 19.85
CA THR A 76 14.66 -10.13 19.56
C THR A 76 15.07 -10.04 18.10
N ASN A 77 14.20 -9.62 17.21
CA ASN A 77 14.41 -9.56 15.76
C ASN A 77 15.02 -8.24 15.27
N VAL A 78 15.03 -7.21 16.11
CA VAL A 78 15.63 -5.90 15.83
C VAL A 78 16.29 -5.32 17.08
N ALA A 79 17.21 -4.37 16.89
CA ALA A 79 17.91 -3.64 17.95
C ALA A 79 17.71 -2.12 17.80
N VAL A 80 17.88 -1.38 18.91
CA VAL A 80 17.92 0.09 18.86
C VAL A 80 19.01 0.56 17.92
N GLY A 81 18.66 1.48 17.01
CA GLY A 81 19.54 1.99 15.95
C GLY A 81 19.36 1.32 14.59
N ASP A 82 18.67 0.18 14.51
CA ASP A 82 18.37 -0.45 13.23
C ASP A 82 17.51 0.45 12.33
N ARG A 83 17.83 0.47 11.05
CA ARG A 83 17.05 1.10 10.00
C ARG A 83 15.95 0.13 9.57
N VAL A 84 14.69 0.53 9.67
CA VAL A 84 13.56 -0.38 9.51
C VAL A 84 12.45 0.20 8.63
N VAL A 85 11.64 -0.72 8.09
CA VAL A 85 10.36 -0.43 7.43
C VAL A 85 9.31 -1.38 7.99
N SER A 86 8.05 -0.93 8.02
CA SER A 86 6.89 -1.72 8.45
C SER A 86 5.89 -1.88 7.31
N ALA A 87 5.18 -3.01 7.27
CA ALA A 87 4.10 -3.26 6.34
C ALA A 87 2.77 -2.74 6.89
N PHE A 88 1.87 -2.30 6.01
CA PHE A 88 0.62 -1.66 6.45
C PHE A 88 -0.36 -2.62 7.15
N ILE A 89 -0.20 -3.92 6.97
CA ILE A 89 -0.91 -4.96 7.71
C ILE A 89 0.03 -5.51 8.76
N MET A 90 -0.17 -5.13 10.00
CA MET A 90 0.60 -5.59 11.14
C MET A 90 0.09 -6.97 11.59
N PRO A 91 0.75 -8.09 11.28
CA PRO A 91 0.22 -9.41 11.66
C PRO A 91 0.40 -9.67 13.15
N CYS A 92 -0.61 -10.23 13.82
CA CYS A 92 -0.47 -10.62 15.23
C CYS A 92 0.37 -11.90 15.43
N GLY A 93 0.69 -12.62 14.36
CA GLY A 93 1.47 -13.87 14.38
C GLY A 93 0.78 -15.10 14.95
N LYS A 94 -0.38 -14.98 15.63
CA LYS A 94 -0.99 -16.06 16.42
C LYS A 94 -2.45 -16.41 16.11
N CYS A 95 -3.19 -15.57 15.39
CA CYS A 95 -4.56 -15.90 14.99
C CYS A 95 -4.59 -17.04 13.96
N ARG A 96 -5.76 -17.63 13.71
CA ARG A 96 -5.90 -18.76 12.77
C ARG A 96 -5.41 -18.46 11.37
N HIS A 97 -5.51 -17.21 10.91
CA HIS A 97 -5.02 -16.79 9.59
C HIS A 97 -3.50 -16.68 9.59
N CYS A 98 -2.90 -16.00 10.57
CA CYS A 98 -1.45 -15.85 10.67
C CYS A 98 -0.72 -17.20 10.77
N VAL A 99 -1.23 -18.16 11.58
CA VAL A 99 -0.60 -19.49 11.69
C VAL A 99 -0.73 -20.34 10.42
N ARG A 100 -1.66 -19.98 9.51
CA ARG A 100 -1.81 -20.58 8.18
C ARG A 100 -1.03 -19.85 7.09
N GLY A 101 -0.26 -18.81 7.44
CA GLY A 101 0.47 -17.97 6.49
C GLY A 101 -0.41 -17.00 5.68
N LEU A 102 -1.61 -16.69 6.16
CA LEU A 102 -2.56 -15.74 5.56
C LEU A 102 -2.58 -14.46 6.42
N GLU A 103 -1.44 -13.80 6.52
CA GLU A 103 -1.23 -12.62 7.39
C GLU A 103 -1.97 -11.39 6.88
N ASP A 104 -2.18 -11.30 5.59
CA ASP A 104 -2.94 -10.29 4.86
C ASP A 104 -4.41 -10.18 5.32
N ILE A 105 -4.94 -11.22 5.96
CA ILE A 105 -6.27 -11.25 6.58
C ILE A 105 -6.21 -11.52 8.09
N CYS A 106 -5.23 -10.96 8.79
CA CYS A 106 -5.05 -11.09 10.23
C CYS A 106 -6.28 -10.59 11.02
N GLU A 107 -6.94 -11.48 11.77
CA GLU A 107 -8.16 -11.17 12.54
C GLU A 107 -7.95 -10.04 13.55
N GLN A 108 -6.81 -10.04 14.24
CA GLN A 108 -6.52 -9.03 15.27
C GLN A 108 -6.28 -7.65 14.66
N PHE A 109 -5.57 -7.59 13.53
CA PHE A 109 -5.36 -6.34 12.82
C PHE A 109 -6.69 -5.68 12.43
N PHE A 110 -7.60 -6.45 11.84
CA PHE A 110 -8.89 -5.90 11.43
C PHE A 110 -9.79 -5.57 12.62
N ALA A 111 -9.86 -6.45 13.63
CA ALA A 111 -10.76 -6.27 14.78
C ALA A 111 -10.37 -5.13 15.72
N PHE A 112 -9.07 -4.91 15.92
CA PHE A 112 -8.56 -3.91 16.87
C PHE A 112 -8.04 -2.67 16.16
N ASN A 113 -7.06 -2.81 15.25
CA ASN A 113 -6.42 -1.65 14.65
C ASN A 113 -7.34 -0.94 13.64
N ARG A 114 -7.83 -1.67 12.63
CA ARG A 114 -8.65 -1.09 11.55
C ARG A 114 -10.00 -0.57 12.02
N LEU A 115 -10.64 -1.21 12.98
CA LEU A 115 -11.97 -0.81 13.45
C LEU A 115 -11.94 0.11 14.68
N LYS A 116 -10.93 -0.01 15.54
CA LYS A 116 -10.92 0.68 16.84
C LYS A 116 -9.73 1.61 17.05
N GLY A 117 -8.74 1.60 16.16
CA GLY A 117 -7.53 2.42 16.30
C GLY A 117 -6.64 2.03 17.48
N GLN A 118 -6.57 0.73 17.80
CA GLN A 118 -5.89 0.15 18.96
C GLN A 118 -4.90 -0.93 18.54
N LEU A 119 -3.95 -1.26 19.40
CA LEU A 119 -3.16 -2.49 19.26
C LEU A 119 -3.88 -3.70 19.89
N TYR A 120 -3.26 -4.87 19.87
CA TYR A 120 -3.92 -6.17 20.10
C TYR A 120 -4.23 -6.47 21.59
N ASP A 121 -3.84 -5.60 22.49
CA ASP A 121 -4.25 -5.60 23.89
C ASP A 121 -5.52 -4.76 24.15
N GLY A 122 -6.05 -4.13 23.09
CA GLY A 122 -7.27 -3.34 23.15
C GLY A 122 -7.05 -1.88 23.57
N ASP A 123 -5.80 -1.40 23.51
CA ASP A 123 -5.44 -0.04 23.89
C ASP A 123 -4.69 0.70 22.78
N THR A 124 -4.80 2.03 22.74
CA THR A 124 -3.97 2.87 21.89
C THR A 124 -2.58 3.07 22.51
N ARG A 125 -1.64 3.57 21.71
CA ARG A 125 -0.32 4.04 22.21
C ARG A 125 -0.22 5.56 22.17
N LEU A 126 -1.25 6.24 21.69
CA LEU A 126 -1.26 7.68 21.50
C LEU A 126 -2.18 8.35 22.52
N PHE A 127 -1.60 9.27 23.30
CA PHE A 127 -2.32 10.03 24.31
C PHE A 127 -1.93 11.50 24.24
N ARG A 128 -2.90 12.39 24.39
CA ARG A 128 -2.64 13.81 24.60
C ARG A 128 -1.94 14.03 25.95
N PRO A 129 -1.32 15.20 26.19
CA PRO A 129 -0.68 15.49 27.46
C PRO A 129 -1.61 15.36 28.69
N ASP A 130 -2.91 15.57 28.51
CA ASP A 130 -3.95 15.42 29.52
C ASP A 130 -4.42 13.97 29.74
N GLY A 131 -3.91 13.00 28.96
CA GLY A 131 -4.28 11.60 29.02
C GLY A 131 -5.44 11.20 28.09
N THR A 132 -6.00 12.12 27.31
CA THR A 132 -7.04 11.80 26.34
C THR A 132 -6.49 10.87 25.23
N PRO A 133 -7.14 9.72 24.95
CA PRO A 133 -6.66 8.78 23.93
C PRO A 133 -6.88 9.32 22.52
N VAL A 134 -5.96 8.97 21.61
CA VAL A 134 -6.02 9.25 20.16
C VAL A 134 -5.90 7.91 19.42
N ALA A 135 -6.74 7.69 18.42
CA ALA A 135 -6.76 6.45 17.67
C ALA A 135 -5.54 6.32 16.74
N MET A 136 -5.07 5.10 16.51
CA MET A 136 -3.95 4.76 15.65
C MET A 136 -4.46 4.08 14.36
N TYR A 137 -4.40 4.76 13.23
CA TYR A 137 -4.70 4.12 11.94
C TYR A 137 -3.46 3.38 11.43
N SER A 138 -3.51 2.04 11.41
CA SER A 138 -2.34 1.21 11.19
C SER A 138 -1.21 1.61 12.14
N MET A 139 -0.09 2.08 11.62
CA MET A 139 1.09 2.48 12.36
C MET A 139 1.03 3.90 12.93
N ALA A 140 0.03 4.70 12.54
CA ALA A 140 -0.04 6.13 12.90
C ALA A 140 1.22 6.91 12.50
N GLY A 141 1.70 6.70 11.28
CA GLY A 141 3.00 7.20 10.80
C GLY A 141 3.08 8.71 10.54
N MET A 142 1.94 9.44 10.55
CA MET A 142 1.95 10.91 10.47
C MET A 142 2.31 11.53 11.81
N ALA A 143 3.42 11.07 12.39
CA ALA A 143 3.97 11.48 13.67
C ALA A 143 5.49 11.29 13.70
N GLU A 144 6.19 11.94 14.65
CA GLU A 144 7.64 11.77 14.83
C GLU A 144 8.02 10.35 15.29
N TYR A 145 7.12 9.67 16.00
CA TYR A 145 7.33 8.29 16.46
C TYR A 145 6.08 7.45 16.24
N SER A 146 6.32 6.18 15.92
CA SER A 146 5.30 5.14 15.74
C SER A 146 5.61 3.94 16.64
N VAL A 147 4.59 3.25 17.14
CA VAL A 147 4.75 1.99 17.87
C VAL A 147 4.01 0.89 17.12
N VAL A 148 4.75 -0.17 16.81
CA VAL A 148 4.25 -1.31 16.03
C VAL A 148 4.62 -2.64 16.69
N PRO A 149 3.90 -3.74 16.44
CA PRO A 149 4.34 -5.06 16.90
C PRO A 149 5.64 -5.47 16.19
N ASP A 150 6.51 -6.19 16.89
CA ASP A 150 7.78 -6.69 16.36
C ASP A 150 7.64 -7.61 15.14
N THR A 151 6.48 -8.27 15.00
CA THR A 151 6.12 -9.08 13.83
C THR A 151 5.99 -8.28 12.53
N ASP A 152 5.99 -6.95 12.62
CA ASP A 152 5.83 -6.02 11.50
C ASP A 152 7.04 -5.10 11.29
N VAL A 153 8.19 -5.46 11.78
CA VAL A 153 9.42 -4.65 11.66
C VAL A 153 10.48 -5.41 10.88
N PHE A 154 10.99 -4.80 9.80
CA PHE A 154 11.94 -5.40 8.87
C PHE A 154 13.13 -4.48 8.66
N VAL A 155 14.35 -5.02 8.82
CA VAL A 155 15.58 -4.25 8.65
C VAL A 155 15.79 -3.89 7.18
N VAL A 156 15.97 -2.60 6.92
CA VAL A 156 16.25 -2.07 5.58
C VAL A 156 17.71 -2.33 5.23
N PRO A 157 18.02 -2.97 4.09
CA PRO A 157 19.38 -3.20 3.64
C PRO A 157 20.19 -1.90 3.49
N ASP A 158 21.50 -2.01 3.71
CA ASP A 158 22.41 -0.90 3.45
C ASP A 158 22.33 -0.45 1.99
N GLY A 159 22.43 0.87 1.77
CA GLY A 159 22.39 1.46 0.44
C GLY A 159 20.99 1.87 -0.04
N LEU A 160 19.90 1.38 0.57
CA LEU A 160 18.56 1.93 0.30
C LEU A 160 18.37 3.23 1.10
N PRO A 161 17.92 4.34 0.46
CA PRO A 161 17.53 5.55 1.19
C PRO A 161 16.37 5.23 2.12
N LEU A 162 16.49 5.60 3.40
CA LEU A 162 15.51 5.24 4.41
C LEU A 162 14.17 5.95 4.17
N GLU A 163 14.24 7.21 3.74
CA GLU A 163 13.08 8.04 3.44
C GLU A 163 12.27 7.49 2.24
N ASP A 164 12.96 6.84 1.28
CA ASP A 164 12.30 6.21 0.13
C ASP A 164 11.70 4.86 0.52
N ALA A 165 12.26 4.18 1.51
CA ALA A 165 11.83 2.85 1.91
C ALA A 165 10.41 2.81 2.48
N ALA A 166 9.84 3.95 2.91
CA ALA A 166 8.48 4.02 3.45
C ALA A 166 7.43 3.39 2.53
N ILE A 167 7.51 3.65 1.20
CA ILE A 167 6.54 3.14 0.23
C ILE A 167 6.63 1.62 0.01
N LEU A 168 7.70 0.98 0.46
CA LEU A 168 7.86 -0.49 0.38
C LEU A 168 6.79 -1.21 1.19
N GLY A 169 6.37 -0.64 2.34
CA GLY A 169 5.42 -1.25 3.26
C GLY A 169 3.96 -1.27 2.78
N CYS A 170 3.62 -0.57 1.70
CA CYS A 170 2.26 -0.55 1.17
C CYS A 170 2.20 -0.80 -0.34
N SER A 171 2.59 0.16 -1.16
CA SER A 171 2.35 0.07 -2.60
C SER A 171 3.16 -1.05 -3.28
N VAL A 172 4.43 -1.22 -2.91
CA VAL A 172 5.28 -2.32 -3.41
C VAL A 172 4.84 -3.65 -2.80
N PHE A 173 4.61 -3.67 -1.50
CA PHE A 173 4.12 -4.82 -0.76
C PHE A 173 2.81 -5.36 -1.36
N THR A 174 1.84 -4.48 -1.65
CA THR A 174 0.58 -4.84 -2.31
C THR A 174 0.80 -5.42 -3.70
N ALA A 175 1.72 -4.83 -4.48
CA ALA A 175 2.04 -5.35 -5.81
C ALA A 175 2.68 -6.75 -5.75
N ILE A 176 3.58 -7.01 -4.79
CA ILE A 176 4.15 -8.35 -4.57
C ILE A 176 3.05 -9.36 -4.21
N GLY A 177 2.13 -9.02 -3.31
CA GLY A 177 1.02 -9.89 -2.96
C GLY A 177 0.15 -10.24 -4.17
N ALA A 178 -0.21 -9.25 -4.96
CA ALA A 178 -1.03 -9.43 -6.15
C ALA A 178 -0.33 -10.31 -7.22
N VAL A 179 0.94 -10.04 -7.50
CA VAL A 179 1.71 -10.72 -8.56
C VAL A 179 2.11 -12.14 -8.13
N ARG A 180 2.69 -12.28 -6.92
CA ARG A 180 3.27 -13.53 -6.44
C ARG A 180 2.23 -14.49 -5.86
N ASN A 181 1.36 -13.97 -4.96
CA ASN A 181 0.51 -14.83 -4.13
C ASN A 181 -0.87 -15.07 -4.74
N VAL A 182 -1.35 -14.14 -5.58
CA VAL A 182 -2.72 -14.19 -6.14
C VAL A 182 -2.71 -14.54 -7.62
N ALA A 183 -1.98 -13.79 -8.45
CA ALA A 183 -1.88 -14.03 -9.88
C ALA A 183 -0.97 -15.23 -10.20
N GLU A 184 0.08 -15.44 -9.40
CA GLU A 184 1.12 -16.45 -9.65
C GLU A 184 1.77 -16.28 -11.03
N ILE A 185 2.19 -15.04 -11.34
CA ILE A 185 2.80 -14.68 -12.63
C ILE A 185 3.98 -15.58 -12.96
N ARG A 186 4.03 -16.02 -14.21
CA ARG A 186 5.08 -16.88 -14.76
C ARG A 186 5.87 -16.16 -15.82
N THR A 187 7.09 -16.62 -16.05
CA THR A 187 7.93 -16.15 -17.14
C THR A 187 7.21 -16.37 -18.48
N GLY A 188 7.09 -15.30 -19.27
CA GLY A 188 6.42 -15.31 -20.57
C GLY A 188 4.97 -14.84 -20.53
N ASP A 189 4.35 -14.67 -19.34
CA ASP A 189 2.97 -14.17 -19.22
C ASP A 189 2.85 -12.75 -19.81
N THR A 190 1.69 -12.50 -20.41
CA THR A 190 1.26 -11.17 -20.83
C THR A 190 0.31 -10.59 -19.80
N VAL A 191 0.60 -9.36 -19.34
CA VAL A 191 -0.09 -8.71 -18.23
C VAL A 191 -0.66 -7.36 -18.65
N ALA A 192 -1.90 -7.06 -18.25
CA ALA A 192 -2.46 -5.71 -18.29
C ALA A 192 -2.55 -5.15 -16.87
N VAL A 193 -2.21 -3.86 -16.70
CA VAL A 193 -2.39 -3.11 -15.45
C VAL A 193 -3.31 -1.93 -15.72
N VAL A 194 -4.52 -2.00 -15.20
CA VAL A 194 -5.56 -0.96 -15.37
C VAL A 194 -5.48 0.01 -14.18
N ALA A 195 -5.23 1.28 -14.48
CA ALA A 195 -4.87 2.39 -13.60
C ALA A 195 -3.44 2.27 -13.04
N VAL A 196 -2.54 3.09 -13.55
CA VAL A 196 -1.14 3.14 -13.13
C VAL A 196 -0.87 4.32 -12.19
N GLY A 197 -1.61 4.33 -11.07
CA GLY A 197 -1.29 5.13 -9.88
C GLY A 197 -0.19 4.47 -9.05
N GLY A 198 -0.07 4.84 -7.75
CA GLY A 198 1.02 4.35 -6.88
C GLY A 198 1.13 2.82 -6.79
N VAL A 199 0.02 2.09 -6.70
CA VAL A 199 0.02 0.61 -6.71
C VAL A 199 0.24 0.08 -8.13
N GLY A 200 -0.46 0.65 -9.14
CA GLY A 200 -0.36 0.18 -10.52
C GLY A 200 1.04 0.30 -11.12
N LEU A 201 1.77 1.39 -10.84
CA LEU A 201 3.19 1.54 -11.23
C LEU A 201 4.08 0.46 -10.61
N ASN A 202 3.81 0.07 -9.37
CA ASN A 202 4.52 -1.03 -8.73
C ASN A 202 4.12 -2.40 -9.28
N LEU A 203 2.84 -2.61 -9.66
CA LEU A 203 2.42 -3.82 -10.39
C LEU A 203 3.18 -3.99 -11.71
N VAL A 204 3.42 -2.89 -12.44
CA VAL A 204 4.25 -2.89 -13.65
C VAL A 204 5.66 -3.39 -13.35
N GLN A 205 6.35 -2.80 -12.35
CA GLN A 205 7.71 -3.19 -12.00
C GLN A 205 7.79 -4.63 -11.50
N VAL A 206 6.89 -5.01 -10.59
CA VAL A 206 6.88 -6.36 -10.00
C VAL A 206 6.56 -7.42 -11.04
N ALA A 207 5.57 -7.20 -11.93
CA ALA A 207 5.28 -8.14 -13.01
C ALA A 207 6.51 -8.36 -13.91
N ARG A 208 7.25 -7.29 -14.25
CA ARG A 208 8.53 -7.41 -14.99
C ARG A 208 9.58 -8.19 -14.20
N ALA A 209 9.74 -7.90 -12.91
CA ALA A 209 10.70 -8.60 -12.04
C ALA A 209 10.39 -10.10 -11.91
N PHE A 210 9.11 -10.50 -12.03
CA PHE A 210 8.66 -11.89 -12.04
C PHE A 210 8.66 -12.55 -13.43
N GLY A 211 9.09 -11.84 -14.47
CA GLY A 211 9.33 -12.42 -15.79
C GLY A 211 8.17 -12.29 -16.77
N ALA A 212 7.18 -11.42 -16.52
CA ALA A 212 6.16 -11.12 -17.52
C ALA A 212 6.83 -10.59 -18.82
N GLU A 213 6.47 -11.16 -19.96
CA GLU A 213 7.03 -10.80 -21.27
C GLU A 213 6.46 -9.48 -21.75
N LYS A 214 5.14 -9.35 -21.74
CA LYS A 214 4.45 -8.10 -22.07
C LYS A 214 3.78 -7.55 -20.82
N VAL A 215 3.99 -6.26 -20.54
CA VAL A 215 3.28 -5.50 -19.50
C VAL A 215 2.64 -4.29 -20.16
N ILE A 216 1.31 -4.29 -20.22
CA ILE A 216 0.49 -3.26 -20.87
C ILE A 216 -0.08 -2.36 -19.78
N ALA A 217 0.39 -1.13 -19.68
CA ALA A 217 -0.09 -0.12 -18.73
C ALA A 217 -1.24 0.68 -19.33
N ILE A 218 -2.34 0.82 -18.61
CA ILE A 218 -3.58 1.48 -19.05
C ILE A 218 -3.95 2.58 -18.06
N ASP A 219 -4.04 3.82 -18.51
CA ASP A 219 -4.47 4.97 -17.71
C ASP A 219 -5.09 6.04 -18.61
N VAL A 220 -5.65 7.07 -18.00
CA VAL A 220 -6.17 8.27 -18.66
C VAL A 220 -5.17 9.43 -18.71
N ALA A 221 -4.09 9.37 -17.93
CA ALA A 221 -3.10 10.42 -17.75
C ALA A 221 -1.81 10.11 -18.52
N PRO A 222 -1.42 10.91 -19.52
CA PRO A 222 -0.24 10.65 -20.36
C PRO A 222 1.08 10.63 -19.56
N ASP A 223 1.22 11.47 -18.55
CA ASP A 223 2.39 11.54 -17.66
C ASP A 223 2.59 10.25 -16.84
N LYS A 224 1.50 9.66 -16.33
CA LYS A 224 1.53 8.36 -15.65
C LYS A 224 1.90 7.22 -16.58
N LEU A 225 1.42 7.26 -17.82
CA LEU A 225 1.76 6.28 -18.86
C LEU A 225 3.25 6.36 -19.23
N GLU A 226 3.80 7.57 -19.32
CA GLU A 226 5.24 7.75 -19.57
C GLU A 226 6.08 7.23 -18.40
N LEU A 227 5.69 7.52 -17.17
CA LEU A 227 6.35 6.95 -15.99
C LEU A 227 6.25 5.41 -15.97
N ALA A 228 5.11 4.85 -16.36
CA ALA A 228 4.96 3.40 -16.48
C ALA A 228 5.93 2.77 -17.48
N ARG A 229 6.22 3.45 -18.62
CA ARG A 229 7.26 3.01 -19.58
C ARG A 229 8.64 2.98 -18.96
N GLN A 230 9.02 4.04 -18.25
CA GLN A 230 10.32 4.14 -17.55
C GLN A 230 10.48 3.04 -16.48
N LEU A 231 9.38 2.62 -15.90
CA LEU A 231 9.31 1.57 -14.87
C LEU A 231 9.12 0.15 -15.44
N GLY A 232 9.08 -0.01 -16.77
CA GLY A 232 9.14 -1.32 -17.42
C GLY A 232 7.88 -1.77 -18.16
N ALA A 233 6.85 -0.92 -18.32
CA ALA A 233 5.74 -1.23 -19.20
C ALA A 233 6.24 -1.35 -20.65
N THR A 234 5.92 -2.45 -21.30
CA THR A 234 6.29 -2.68 -22.72
C THR A 234 5.38 -1.95 -23.68
N HIS A 235 4.13 -1.75 -23.27
CA HIS A 235 3.09 -1.03 -24.02
C HIS A 235 2.31 -0.13 -23.08
N VAL A 236 1.76 0.96 -23.62
CA VAL A 236 0.86 1.83 -22.87
C VAL A 236 -0.38 2.13 -23.70
N VAL A 237 -1.52 2.27 -23.04
CA VAL A 237 -2.82 2.58 -23.66
C VAL A 237 -3.44 3.75 -22.92
N ASN A 238 -3.72 4.84 -23.64
CA ASN A 238 -4.50 5.95 -23.11
C ASN A 238 -6.00 5.64 -23.32
N SER A 239 -6.69 5.31 -22.25
CA SER A 239 -8.11 4.93 -22.30
C SER A 239 -9.06 6.10 -22.53
N ARG A 240 -8.58 7.35 -22.59
CA ARG A 240 -9.36 8.50 -23.11
C ARG A 240 -9.40 8.56 -24.63
N GLU A 241 -8.38 8.04 -25.29
CA GLU A 241 -8.20 8.16 -26.73
C GLU A 241 -8.62 6.90 -27.48
N THR A 242 -8.51 5.74 -26.82
CA THR A 242 -8.74 4.43 -27.43
C THR A 242 -9.50 3.52 -26.47
N ASP A 243 -10.40 2.70 -27.00
CA ASP A 243 -11.04 1.63 -26.24
C ASP A 243 -9.95 0.67 -25.68
N PRO A 244 -9.81 0.55 -24.37
CA PRO A 244 -8.71 -0.19 -23.78
C PRO A 244 -8.79 -1.69 -24.03
N VAL A 245 -9.99 -2.26 -24.20
CA VAL A 245 -10.18 -3.68 -24.50
C VAL A 245 -9.74 -3.99 -25.93
N ALA A 246 -10.15 -3.14 -26.88
CA ALA A 246 -9.75 -3.28 -28.28
C ALA A 246 -8.23 -3.13 -28.43
N ALA A 247 -7.62 -2.13 -27.78
CA ALA A 247 -6.17 -1.91 -27.81
C ALA A 247 -5.39 -3.10 -27.25
N VAL A 248 -5.82 -3.66 -26.11
CA VAL A 248 -5.19 -4.85 -25.52
C VAL A 248 -5.31 -6.05 -26.45
N ARG A 249 -6.47 -6.24 -27.08
CA ARG A 249 -6.67 -7.30 -28.07
C ARG A 249 -5.75 -7.15 -29.26
N GLU A 250 -5.55 -5.94 -29.79
CA GLU A 250 -4.63 -5.67 -30.89
C GLU A 250 -3.17 -6.00 -30.48
N ILE A 251 -2.70 -5.55 -29.32
CA ILE A 251 -1.35 -5.82 -28.81
C ILE A 251 -1.09 -7.33 -28.62
N THR A 252 -2.15 -8.11 -28.40
CA THR A 252 -2.09 -9.55 -28.11
C THR A 252 -2.58 -10.44 -29.25
N ASP A 253 -2.62 -9.93 -30.48
CA ASP A 253 -3.04 -10.66 -31.69
C ASP A 253 -4.45 -11.30 -31.53
N GLY A 254 -5.37 -10.57 -30.89
CA GLY A 254 -6.77 -10.95 -30.67
C GLY A 254 -7.02 -11.86 -29.45
N ARG A 255 -5.98 -12.39 -28.79
CA ARG A 255 -6.13 -13.34 -27.70
C ARG A 255 -6.60 -12.68 -26.39
N GLY A 256 -5.93 -11.64 -25.93
CA GLY A 256 -6.06 -11.04 -24.62
C GLY A 256 -4.84 -11.31 -23.76
N VAL A 257 -4.90 -10.96 -22.47
CA VAL A 257 -3.81 -11.12 -21.51
C VAL A 257 -4.01 -12.34 -20.61
N ASP A 258 -2.91 -12.94 -20.13
CA ASP A 258 -2.96 -14.02 -19.15
C ASP A 258 -3.49 -13.50 -17.81
N VAL A 259 -3.09 -12.29 -17.42
CA VAL A 259 -3.54 -11.64 -16.19
C VAL A 259 -3.84 -10.16 -16.42
N ALA A 260 -5.00 -9.71 -15.93
CA ALA A 260 -5.34 -8.29 -15.84
C ALA A 260 -5.42 -7.88 -14.35
N PHE A 261 -4.59 -6.92 -13.94
CA PHE A 261 -4.69 -6.27 -12.64
C PHE A 261 -5.55 -5.02 -12.75
N GLU A 262 -6.51 -4.88 -11.83
CA GLU A 262 -7.34 -3.69 -11.71
C GLU A 262 -6.95 -2.98 -10.40
N ALA A 263 -6.45 -1.73 -10.50
CA ALA A 263 -5.86 -1.00 -9.38
C ALA A 263 -6.53 0.37 -9.10
N LEU A 264 -7.78 0.57 -9.55
CA LEU A 264 -8.57 1.78 -9.30
C LEU A 264 -9.73 1.53 -8.35
N GLY A 265 -10.48 0.43 -8.55
CA GLY A 265 -11.70 0.13 -7.81
C GLY A 265 -12.96 0.78 -8.41
N ALA A 266 -13.08 0.86 -9.74
CA ALA A 266 -14.26 1.37 -10.41
C ALA A 266 -14.97 0.27 -11.22
N ALA A 267 -16.30 0.32 -11.29
CA ALA A 267 -17.09 -0.69 -12.00
C ALA A 267 -16.62 -0.88 -13.45
N GLN A 268 -16.46 0.20 -14.19
CA GLN A 268 -16.07 0.16 -15.60
C GLN A 268 -14.66 -0.43 -15.81
N THR A 269 -13.70 -0.11 -14.92
CA THR A 269 -12.34 -0.66 -15.04
C THR A 269 -12.28 -2.15 -14.71
N VAL A 270 -13.10 -2.62 -13.77
CA VAL A 270 -13.29 -4.05 -13.47
C VAL A 270 -13.89 -4.78 -14.66
N GLU A 271 -14.96 -4.24 -15.26
CA GLU A 271 -15.61 -4.83 -16.45
C GLU A 271 -14.64 -4.89 -17.65
N ASN A 272 -13.86 -3.83 -17.89
CA ASN A 272 -12.83 -3.80 -18.91
C ASN A 272 -11.73 -4.84 -18.63
N ALA A 273 -11.26 -4.97 -17.38
CA ALA A 273 -10.26 -5.97 -17.02
C ALA A 273 -10.75 -7.40 -17.32
N ILE A 274 -12.02 -7.71 -17.01
CA ILE A 274 -12.63 -9.01 -17.33
C ILE A 274 -12.69 -9.25 -18.85
N ALA A 275 -12.98 -8.22 -19.64
CA ALA A 275 -13.06 -8.33 -21.09
C ALA A 275 -11.68 -8.46 -21.80
N MET A 276 -10.59 -8.03 -21.13
CA MET A 276 -9.22 -8.10 -21.68
C MET A 276 -8.57 -9.48 -21.55
N VAL A 277 -9.05 -10.33 -20.67
CA VAL A 277 -8.37 -11.59 -20.31
C VAL A 277 -8.57 -12.66 -21.40
N ASP A 278 -7.55 -13.47 -21.61
CA ASP A 278 -7.60 -14.65 -22.49
C ASP A 278 -8.31 -15.83 -21.82
N ASP A 279 -8.55 -16.91 -22.56
CA ASP A 279 -9.14 -18.15 -22.06
C ASP A 279 -8.27 -18.78 -20.96
N GLY A 280 -8.87 -19.07 -19.81
CA GLY A 280 -8.17 -19.62 -18.65
C GLY A 280 -7.40 -18.59 -17.82
N GLY A 281 -7.35 -17.31 -18.22
CA GLY A 281 -6.63 -16.24 -17.55
C GLY A 281 -7.29 -15.77 -16.24
N ALA A 282 -6.71 -14.74 -15.63
CA ALA A 282 -7.15 -14.21 -14.35
C ALA A 282 -7.33 -12.69 -14.36
N VAL A 283 -8.35 -12.23 -13.65
CA VAL A 283 -8.51 -10.82 -13.24
C VAL A 283 -8.20 -10.72 -11.75
N VAL A 284 -7.27 -9.86 -11.39
CA VAL A 284 -6.89 -9.60 -10.00
C VAL A 284 -7.34 -8.20 -9.60
N LEU A 285 -8.30 -8.14 -8.69
CA LEU A 285 -8.86 -6.90 -8.16
C LEU A 285 -8.01 -6.44 -6.97
N VAL A 286 -7.35 -5.29 -7.12
CA VAL A 286 -6.46 -4.67 -6.13
C VAL A 286 -7.02 -3.32 -5.68
N GLY A 287 -7.67 -2.60 -6.58
CA GLY A 287 -8.32 -1.32 -6.30
C GLY A 287 -9.51 -1.48 -5.34
N ILE A 288 -9.61 -0.58 -4.34
CA ILE A 288 -10.69 -0.59 -3.37
C ILE A 288 -11.75 0.42 -3.82
N ALA A 289 -12.94 -0.10 -4.13
CA ALA A 289 -14.10 0.73 -4.45
C ALA A 289 -14.75 1.32 -3.18
N PRO A 290 -15.42 2.49 -3.28
CA PRO A 290 -16.33 2.95 -2.23
C PRO A 290 -17.42 1.91 -1.92
N ALA A 291 -17.92 1.91 -0.68
CA ALA A 291 -18.96 0.97 -0.25
C ALA A 291 -20.20 1.05 -1.15
N GLY A 292 -20.73 -0.09 -1.56
CA GLY A 292 -21.91 -0.20 -2.43
C GLY A 292 -21.65 -0.13 -3.93
N VAL A 293 -20.43 0.14 -4.38
CA VAL A 293 -20.07 0.06 -5.81
C VAL A 293 -20.00 -1.40 -6.24
N THR A 294 -20.68 -1.73 -7.34
CA THR A 294 -20.72 -3.08 -7.93
C THR A 294 -20.37 -3.02 -9.41
N ALA A 295 -19.75 -4.07 -9.93
CA ALA A 295 -19.46 -4.24 -11.37
C ALA A 295 -20.31 -5.35 -11.97
N GLY A 296 -20.67 -5.20 -13.25
CA GLY A 296 -21.43 -6.21 -14.00
C GLY A 296 -20.57 -7.42 -14.36
N LEU A 297 -21.16 -8.62 -14.30
CA LEU A 297 -20.49 -9.87 -14.64
C LEU A 297 -21.24 -10.59 -15.77
N ASN A 298 -20.61 -10.73 -16.95
CA ASN A 298 -21.11 -11.62 -17.98
C ASN A 298 -20.81 -13.09 -17.61
N ILE A 299 -21.79 -13.76 -16.97
CA ILE A 299 -21.62 -15.11 -16.46
C ILE A 299 -21.23 -16.09 -17.57
N ALA A 300 -21.86 -16.01 -18.75
CA ALA A 300 -21.55 -16.92 -19.86
C ALA A 300 -20.11 -16.73 -20.37
N HIS A 301 -19.62 -15.51 -20.39
CA HIS A 301 -18.24 -15.19 -20.77
C HIS A 301 -17.24 -15.82 -19.77
N VAL A 302 -17.44 -15.58 -18.48
CA VAL A 302 -16.56 -16.09 -17.42
C VAL A 302 -16.55 -17.63 -17.40
N VAL A 303 -17.72 -18.27 -17.47
CA VAL A 303 -17.84 -19.73 -17.39
C VAL A 303 -17.22 -20.41 -18.62
N ARG A 304 -17.58 -19.96 -19.84
CA ARG A 304 -17.11 -20.59 -21.08
C ARG A 304 -15.61 -20.44 -21.31
N ARG A 305 -15.04 -19.32 -20.86
CA ARG A 305 -13.61 -19.02 -21.00
C ARG A 305 -12.80 -19.37 -19.77
N LYS A 306 -13.42 -19.93 -18.71
CA LYS A 306 -12.77 -20.33 -17.45
C LYS A 306 -11.97 -19.19 -16.79
N ILE A 307 -12.48 -17.95 -16.86
CA ILE A 307 -11.82 -16.78 -16.29
C ILE A 307 -11.89 -16.85 -14.77
N ARG A 308 -10.77 -16.62 -14.10
CA ARG A 308 -10.68 -16.49 -12.66
C ARG A 308 -10.81 -15.04 -12.25
N ILE A 309 -11.66 -14.72 -11.28
CA ILE A 309 -11.77 -13.38 -10.68
C ILE A 309 -11.31 -13.50 -9.23
N LEU A 310 -10.25 -12.79 -8.88
CA LEU A 310 -9.51 -12.94 -7.63
C LEU A 310 -9.37 -11.59 -6.93
N GLY A 311 -9.63 -11.55 -5.62
CA GLY A 311 -9.33 -10.38 -4.79
C GLY A 311 -7.90 -10.45 -4.26
N SER A 312 -7.23 -9.30 -4.16
CA SER A 312 -5.90 -9.16 -3.58
C SER A 312 -5.87 -8.00 -2.60
N TYR A 313 -5.37 -8.22 -1.39
CA TYR A 313 -5.26 -7.20 -0.36
C TYR A 313 -3.91 -7.32 0.37
N GLY A 314 -2.98 -6.38 0.12
CA GLY A 314 -1.64 -6.43 0.67
C GLY A 314 -0.86 -7.69 0.30
N ALA A 315 -0.02 -8.15 1.21
CA ALA A 315 0.78 -9.36 1.10
C ALA A 315 1.03 -9.96 2.50
N ARG A 316 1.87 -10.99 2.59
CA ARG A 316 2.20 -11.71 3.83
C ARG A 316 3.45 -11.09 4.44
N ALA A 317 3.30 -10.26 5.47
CA ALA A 317 4.38 -9.39 5.97
C ALA A 317 5.69 -10.16 6.22
N ARG A 318 5.68 -11.21 7.04
CA ARG A 318 6.89 -11.97 7.40
C ARG A 318 7.49 -12.77 6.25
N THR A 319 6.68 -13.16 5.25
CA THR A 319 7.13 -13.96 4.10
C THR A 319 7.56 -13.09 2.93
N ASP A 320 6.86 -11.98 2.68
CA ASP A 320 7.02 -11.21 1.45
C ASP A 320 7.89 -9.97 1.62
N MET A 321 7.93 -9.33 2.82
CA MET A 321 8.79 -8.16 3.05
C MET A 321 10.28 -8.40 2.83
N PRO A 322 10.86 -9.55 3.21
CA PRO A 322 12.25 -9.85 2.85
C PRO A 322 12.51 -9.82 1.34
N LEU A 323 11.56 -10.33 0.53
CA LEU A 323 11.65 -10.29 -0.92
C LEU A 323 11.46 -8.86 -1.47
N VAL A 324 10.52 -8.09 -0.92
CA VAL A 324 10.33 -6.67 -1.27
C VAL A 324 11.64 -5.91 -1.11
N LEU A 325 12.28 -6.06 0.06
CA LEU A 325 13.55 -5.40 0.39
C LEU A 325 14.69 -5.86 -0.50
N GLN A 326 14.77 -7.16 -0.80
CA GLN A 326 15.77 -7.70 -1.71
C GLN A 326 15.63 -7.11 -3.12
N LEU A 327 14.42 -7.12 -3.69
CA LEU A 327 14.17 -6.60 -5.04
C LEU A 327 14.46 -5.09 -5.15
N ALA A 328 14.17 -4.33 -4.09
CA ALA A 328 14.50 -2.91 -4.02
C ALA A 328 16.02 -2.70 -3.93
N ALA A 329 16.73 -3.46 -3.08
CA ALA A 329 18.18 -3.40 -2.94
C ALA A 329 18.92 -3.79 -4.22
N GLU A 330 18.38 -4.75 -4.99
CA GLU A 330 18.90 -5.17 -6.30
C GLU A 330 18.55 -4.18 -7.42
N GLY A 331 17.81 -3.09 -7.14
CA GLY A 331 17.38 -2.12 -8.14
C GLY A 331 16.33 -2.64 -9.14
N LYS A 332 15.75 -3.81 -8.89
CA LYS A 332 14.65 -4.37 -9.69
C LYS A 332 13.34 -3.63 -9.48
N ILE A 333 13.21 -2.98 -8.34
CA ILE A 333 12.13 -2.05 -8.00
C ILE A 333 12.75 -0.71 -7.68
N LYS A 334 12.45 0.29 -8.49
CA LYS A 334 13.01 1.64 -8.42
C LYS A 334 12.11 2.52 -7.55
N ILE A 335 12.34 2.53 -6.25
CA ILE A 335 11.50 3.29 -5.31
C ILE A 335 11.71 4.80 -5.40
N GLY A 336 12.96 5.25 -5.59
CA GLY A 336 13.28 6.68 -5.71
C GLY A 336 12.63 7.35 -6.92
N ASP A 337 12.49 6.63 -8.04
CA ASP A 337 11.85 7.15 -9.26
C ASP A 337 10.32 7.33 -9.09
N LEU A 338 9.74 6.74 -8.04
CA LEU A 338 8.31 6.85 -7.74
C LEU A 338 7.97 8.04 -6.87
N ILE A 339 8.91 8.55 -6.05
CA ILE A 339 8.65 9.62 -5.09
C ILE A 339 8.87 10.97 -5.76
N SER A 340 7.78 11.64 -6.11
CA SER A 340 7.80 12.95 -6.76
C SER A 340 7.81 14.13 -5.80
N GLU A 341 7.30 13.94 -4.58
CA GLU A 341 7.07 15.05 -3.65
C GLU A 341 7.40 14.63 -2.20
N ARG A 342 7.98 15.59 -1.44
CA ARG A 342 8.36 15.41 -0.03
C ARG A 342 7.90 16.59 0.79
N TYR A 343 7.25 16.33 1.91
CA TYR A 343 6.63 17.31 2.79
C TYR A 343 7.16 17.18 4.22
N GLY A 344 7.15 18.27 4.97
CA GLY A 344 7.26 18.22 6.43
C GLY A 344 5.93 17.81 7.08
N LEU A 345 5.96 17.55 8.38
CA LEU A 345 4.75 17.17 9.14
C LEU A 345 3.70 18.29 9.11
N ASP A 346 4.13 19.55 9.14
CA ASP A 346 3.26 20.73 9.10
C ASP A 346 2.54 20.91 7.76
N ASP A 347 3.03 20.27 6.69
CA ASP A 347 2.46 20.31 5.34
C ASP A 347 1.73 19.01 4.97
N ALA A 348 1.43 18.15 5.94
CA ALA A 348 0.76 16.87 5.68
C ALA A 348 -0.61 17.03 5.01
N ASP A 349 -1.40 18.04 5.40
CA ASP A 349 -2.67 18.39 4.78
C ASP A 349 -2.51 18.78 3.31
N THR A 350 -1.51 19.59 2.98
CA THR A 350 -1.17 19.97 1.60
C THR A 350 -0.87 18.75 0.74
N ALA A 351 -0.12 17.77 1.26
CA ALA A 351 0.17 16.52 0.57
C ALA A 351 -1.10 15.73 0.23
N PHE A 352 -2.02 15.59 1.18
CA PHE A 352 -3.29 14.90 0.96
C PHE A 352 -4.27 15.67 0.07
N GLN A 353 -4.30 17.00 0.16
CA GLN A 353 -5.10 17.83 -0.75
C GLN A 353 -4.62 17.70 -2.20
N ARG A 354 -3.31 17.69 -2.45
CA ARG A 354 -2.75 17.45 -3.79
C ARG A 354 -3.05 16.03 -4.29
N LEU A 355 -2.93 15.03 -3.40
CA LEU A 355 -3.33 13.66 -3.74
C LEU A 355 -4.82 13.60 -4.12
N ALA A 356 -5.70 14.27 -3.37
CA ALA A 356 -7.14 14.29 -3.62
C ALA A 356 -7.51 14.93 -4.98
N ARG A 357 -6.70 15.90 -5.46
CA ARG A 357 -6.85 16.53 -6.79
C ARG A 357 -6.19 15.72 -7.92
N GLY A 358 -5.51 14.59 -7.60
CA GLY A 358 -4.80 13.78 -8.58
C GLY A 358 -3.53 14.41 -9.13
N GLU A 359 -2.95 15.38 -8.44
CA GLU A 359 -1.76 16.15 -8.85
C GLU A 359 -0.44 15.44 -8.54
N VAL A 360 -0.45 14.42 -7.67
CA VAL A 360 0.75 13.65 -7.30
C VAL A 360 1.06 12.63 -8.39
N LEU A 361 2.24 12.76 -9.00
CA LEU A 361 2.75 11.79 -9.96
C LEU A 361 3.53 10.69 -9.20
N GLY A 362 3.03 9.46 -9.22
CA GLY A 362 3.63 8.37 -8.45
C GLY A 362 3.28 8.44 -6.97
N ARG A 363 4.22 8.86 -6.11
CA ARG A 363 4.06 8.88 -4.64
C ARG A 363 4.54 10.19 -4.02
N ALA A 364 3.93 10.55 -2.91
CA ALA A 364 4.42 11.57 -2.00
C ALA A 364 4.76 10.97 -0.64
N VAL A 365 5.68 11.58 0.10
CA VAL A 365 6.03 11.19 1.47
C VAL A 365 6.04 12.41 2.39
N VAL A 366 5.69 12.19 3.66
CA VAL A 366 5.87 13.15 4.76
C VAL A 366 7.07 12.71 5.58
N GLU A 367 8.00 13.61 5.82
CA GLU A 367 9.21 13.44 6.63
C GLU A 367 9.04 14.22 7.93
N PRO A 368 8.61 13.60 9.05
CA PRO A 368 8.23 14.34 10.27
C PRO A 368 9.37 15.14 10.91
N GLY A 369 10.60 14.78 10.63
CA GLY A 369 11.80 15.49 11.11
C GLY A 369 12.30 16.63 10.21
N ARG A 370 11.59 16.93 9.13
CA ARG A 370 11.95 17.97 8.15
C ARG A 370 11.45 19.35 8.56
#